data_bb5676a8b9173a612074b0d6e5cbf41f
#
_entry.id   bb5676a8b9173a612074b0d6e5cbf41f
#
_cell.length_a   1.000
_cell.length_b   1.000
_cell.length_c   1.000
_cell.angle_alpha   90.00
_cell.angle_beta   90.00
_cell.angle_gamma   90.00
#
_symmetry.space_group_name_H-M   'P 1'
#
loop_
_entity.id
_entity.type
_entity.pdbx_description
1 polymer ?
#
loop_
_entity_poly.entity_id
_entity_poly.type
_entity_poly.pdbx_seq_one_letter_code
_entity_poly.pdbx_strand_id
1 'polypeptide(L)'
;MQNLIAILTLALLATHFTTACQTPTSTSTSRLPSWTLTPTNTTQQFRGLGPVSNDIVWVSGTKGTVLRTNDAGSTWTDVSPHFSLSENASNFEFRDIEAWSANSAVILSIGEGNLSRIYQTRDGGETWKMTFVNQEAAAFYDCMAFEKEIPSHGIARSDPVNGRFRLIETWDSGSHWSILSMNGTLPAALPGEFGFAASGTCIEAAAGRWYIATGGVDPGRIFRSTNPRLGWHLSNSSITGAAAAGVFSVRFRDAKDGIAVGGDFEKPTANKDIASWSCDGGVEWHKAVSFPGGYRSDVAWVPGRKDTAVAVGTSGSDITFDGGRNWTGFGNGTFDAVECINRGVCWASGARGRVAKLVMGDE
;
A
#
# COMPACT_ATOMS: atom_id res chain seq x y z
N MET A 1 -9.18 72.89 12.83
CA MET A 1 -8.51 71.81 13.55
C MET A 1 -8.87 70.52 12.81
N GLN A 2 -8.03 70.03 11.86
CA GLN A 2 -8.21 68.81 11.10
C GLN A 2 -7.39 67.76 11.79
N ASN A 3 -8.04 66.65 12.26
CA ASN A 3 -7.38 65.48 12.78
C ASN A 3 -7.05 64.54 11.64
N LEU A 4 -5.76 64.38 11.34
CA LEU A 4 -5.23 63.33 10.45
C LEU A 4 -5.12 62.04 11.26
N ILE A 5 -5.90 61.02 10.89
CA ILE A 5 -5.74 59.65 11.40
C ILE A 5 -4.83 58.93 10.41
N ALA A 6 -3.62 58.61 10.86
CA ALA A 6 -2.68 57.75 10.11
C ALA A 6 -3.04 56.29 10.38
N ILE A 7 -3.45 55.57 9.31
CA ILE A 7 -3.66 54.13 9.33
C ILE A 7 -2.32 53.45 9.06
N LEU A 8 -1.77 52.79 10.09
CA LEU A 8 -0.55 51.99 9.99
C LEU A 8 -0.94 50.59 9.49
N THR A 9 -0.67 50.29 8.23
CA THR A 9 -0.85 48.96 7.67
C THR A 9 0.36 48.11 8.06
N LEU A 10 0.17 47.18 9.00
CA LEU A 10 1.17 46.19 9.38
C LEU A 10 1.12 45.05 8.35
N ALA A 11 2.08 44.98 7.42
CA ALA A 11 2.26 43.86 6.53
C ALA A 11 2.95 42.72 7.31
N LEU A 12 2.20 41.67 7.68
CA LEU A 12 2.78 40.45 8.18
C LEU A 12 3.46 39.73 7.00
N LEU A 13 4.78 39.80 6.93
CA LEU A 13 5.58 38.88 6.11
C LEU A 13 5.55 37.51 6.77
N ALA A 14 4.73 36.59 6.27
CA ALA A 14 4.81 35.18 6.60
C ALA A 14 6.09 34.61 5.95
N THR A 15 7.17 34.55 6.72
CA THR A 15 8.36 33.78 6.32
C THR A 15 8.03 32.31 6.39
N HIS A 16 7.73 31.71 5.25
CA HIS A 16 7.69 30.25 5.12
C HIS A 16 9.12 29.73 5.33
N PHE A 17 9.42 29.28 6.54
CA PHE A 17 10.58 28.42 6.76
C PHE A 17 10.32 27.10 6.07
N THR A 18 10.81 26.92 4.85
CA THR A 18 10.97 25.60 4.25
C THR A 18 12.04 24.89 5.05
N THR A 19 11.62 24.02 5.95
CA THR A 19 12.54 23.12 6.65
C THR A 19 13.12 22.20 5.59
N ALA A 20 14.34 22.48 5.13
CA ALA A 20 15.02 21.62 4.15
C ALA A 20 15.07 20.19 4.71
N CYS A 21 14.71 19.22 3.89
CA CYS A 21 14.82 17.80 4.20
C CYS A 21 16.28 17.50 4.58
N GLN A 22 16.52 17.10 5.83
CA GLN A 22 17.87 16.72 6.24
C GLN A 22 18.30 15.45 5.52
N THR A 23 19.46 15.47 4.90
CA THR A 23 20.08 14.27 4.36
C THR A 23 20.50 13.37 5.51
N PRO A 24 20.04 12.10 5.57
CA PRO A 24 20.55 11.15 6.56
C PRO A 24 22.03 10.91 6.33
N THR A 25 22.84 11.06 7.38
CA THR A 25 24.25 10.67 7.38
C THR A 25 24.32 9.20 7.82
N SER A 26 24.06 8.27 6.93
CA SER A 26 24.26 6.85 7.21
C SER A 26 25.32 6.27 6.28
N THR A 27 26.46 5.93 6.85
CA THR A 27 27.48 5.05 6.25
C THR A 27 27.42 3.70 6.98
N SER A 28 26.24 3.05 6.96
CA SER A 28 26.14 1.69 7.49
C SER A 28 26.67 0.70 6.46
N THR A 29 27.76 0.01 6.79
CA THR A 29 28.28 -1.16 6.07
C THR A 29 27.53 -2.43 6.50
N SER A 30 26.22 -2.34 6.75
CA SER A 30 25.43 -3.49 7.15
C SER A 30 25.43 -4.54 6.04
N ARG A 31 25.57 -5.80 6.42
CA ARG A 31 25.47 -6.93 5.49
C ARG A 31 24.06 -6.90 4.87
N LEU A 32 24.01 -6.98 3.55
CA LEU A 32 22.73 -7.06 2.84
C LEU A 32 21.91 -8.26 3.34
N PRO A 33 20.62 -8.09 3.59
CA PRO A 33 19.77 -9.17 4.08
C PRO A 33 19.49 -10.21 2.98
N SER A 34 18.88 -11.34 3.36
CA SER A 34 18.46 -12.36 2.41
C SER A 34 17.10 -12.95 2.80
N TRP A 35 16.31 -13.29 1.81
CA TRP A 35 15.02 -13.98 1.99
C TRP A 35 15.20 -15.46 2.32
N THR A 36 14.47 -15.95 3.31
CA THR A 36 14.31 -17.37 3.59
C THR A 36 12.91 -17.80 3.20
N LEU A 37 12.78 -18.70 2.25
CA LEU A 37 11.50 -19.20 1.77
C LEU A 37 10.82 -20.08 2.81
N THR A 38 9.49 -19.95 2.92
CA THR A 38 8.62 -20.81 3.73
C THR A 38 7.67 -21.58 2.78
N PRO A 39 7.74 -22.91 2.73
CA PRO A 39 6.95 -23.70 1.77
C PRO A 39 5.45 -23.64 2.08
N THR A 40 4.63 -23.20 1.12
CA THR A 40 3.16 -23.12 1.26
C THR A 40 2.41 -24.31 0.66
N ASN A 41 3.11 -25.20 -0.05
CA ASN A 41 2.55 -26.38 -0.73
C ASN A 41 1.46 -26.05 -1.78
N THR A 42 1.47 -24.84 -2.33
CA THR A 42 0.57 -24.41 -3.40
C THR A 42 1.33 -23.64 -4.49
N THR A 43 0.72 -23.49 -5.66
CA THR A 43 1.27 -22.72 -6.78
C THR A 43 0.49 -21.42 -7.01
N GLN A 44 -0.44 -21.07 -6.14
CA GLN A 44 -1.22 -19.84 -6.27
C GLN A 44 -0.31 -18.61 -6.12
N GLN A 45 -0.68 -17.51 -6.77
CA GLN A 45 0.02 -16.24 -6.59
C GLN A 45 -0.59 -15.50 -5.41
N PHE A 46 0.25 -15.09 -4.47
CA PHE A 46 -0.15 -14.31 -3.29
C PHE A 46 0.22 -12.85 -3.47
N ARG A 47 -0.79 -11.97 -3.43
CA ARG A 47 -0.63 -10.53 -3.50
C ARG A 47 -1.06 -9.82 -2.23
N GLY A 48 -2.02 -10.37 -1.48
CA GLY A 48 -2.34 -9.91 -0.15
C GLY A 48 -1.40 -10.54 0.88
N LEU A 49 -0.89 -9.72 1.82
CA LEU A 49 0.03 -10.12 2.87
C LEU A 49 -0.30 -9.38 4.17
N GLY A 50 -0.77 -10.11 5.18
CA GLY A 50 -1.16 -9.57 6.48
C GLY A 50 -0.40 -10.23 7.64
N PRO A 51 0.86 -9.84 7.92
CA PRO A 51 1.59 -10.34 9.07
C PRO A 51 1.11 -9.65 10.35
N VAL A 52 0.72 -10.44 11.33
CA VAL A 52 0.24 -9.99 12.64
C VAL A 52 1.36 -9.99 13.69
N SER A 53 2.21 -11.01 13.64
CA SER A 53 3.35 -11.19 14.53
C SER A 53 4.46 -11.97 13.83
N ASN A 54 5.55 -12.27 14.56
CA ASN A 54 6.62 -13.12 14.03
C ASN A 54 6.12 -14.52 13.65
N ASP A 55 5.06 -15.00 14.28
CA ASP A 55 4.55 -16.37 14.14
C ASP A 55 3.25 -16.43 13.33
N ILE A 56 2.44 -15.35 13.36
CA ILE A 56 1.11 -15.30 12.73
C ILE A 56 1.16 -14.44 11.48
N VAL A 57 0.93 -15.08 10.34
CA VAL A 57 0.90 -14.40 9.02
C VAL A 57 -0.23 -14.97 8.18
N TRP A 58 -0.93 -14.08 7.50
CA TRP A 58 -1.93 -14.39 6.50
C TRP A 58 -1.43 -14.01 5.11
N VAL A 59 -1.79 -14.82 4.11
CA VAL A 59 -1.58 -14.49 2.71
C VAL A 59 -2.84 -14.81 1.92
N SER A 60 -3.14 -13.97 0.92
CA SER A 60 -4.30 -14.17 0.05
C SER A 60 -3.93 -13.97 -1.42
N GLY A 61 -4.67 -14.62 -2.33
CA GLY A 61 -4.28 -14.62 -3.73
C GLY A 61 -5.30 -15.18 -4.71
N THR A 62 -4.76 -15.75 -5.78
CA THR A 62 -5.54 -16.27 -6.92
C THR A 62 -6.42 -17.43 -6.53
N LYS A 63 -7.51 -17.64 -7.30
CA LYS A 63 -8.49 -18.71 -7.14
C LYS A 63 -9.14 -18.77 -5.76
N GLY A 64 -9.36 -17.60 -5.15
CA GLY A 64 -10.00 -17.49 -3.84
C GLY A 64 -9.18 -18.07 -2.71
N THR A 65 -7.84 -18.22 -2.87
CA THR A 65 -6.98 -18.86 -1.88
C THR A 65 -6.61 -17.89 -0.75
N VAL A 66 -6.72 -18.38 0.49
CA VAL A 66 -6.22 -17.74 1.70
C VAL A 66 -5.50 -18.77 2.55
N LEU A 67 -4.24 -18.49 2.89
CA LEU A 67 -3.48 -19.34 3.83
C LEU A 67 -3.14 -18.55 5.09
N ARG A 68 -3.00 -19.28 6.20
CA ARG A 68 -2.53 -18.73 7.47
C ARG A 68 -1.47 -19.66 8.08
N THR A 69 -0.42 -19.06 8.64
CA THR A 69 0.51 -19.72 9.56
C THR A 69 0.36 -19.20 10.98
N ASN A 70 0.63 -20.06 11.96
CA ASN A 70 0.72 -19.72 13.39
C ASN A 70 2.08 -20.09 13.99
N ASP A 71 3.04 -20.52 13.15
CA ASP A 71 4.33 -21.07 13.53
C ASP A 71 5.51 -20.52 12.71
N ALA A 72 5.41 -19.24 12.40
CA ALA A 72 6.43 -18.50 11.63
C ALA A 72 6.70 -19.09 10.24
N GLY A 73 5.67 -19.64 9.59
CA GLY A 73 5.76 -20.19 8.23
C GLY A 73 6.30 -21.61 8.15
N SER A 74 6.45 -22.31 9.30
CA SER A 74 6.84 -23.74 9.33
C SER A 74 5.73 -24.59 8.72
N THR A 75 4.46 -24.23 9.01
CA THR A 75 3.26 -24.83 8.39
C THR A 75 2.27 -23.76 7.94
N TRP A 76 1.51 -24.07 6.89
CA TRP A 76 0.45 -23.21 6.38
C TRP A 76 -0.85 -23.97 6.30
N THR A 77 -1.91 -23.39 6.85
CA THR A 77 -3.27 -23.94 6.82
C THR A 77 -4.07 -23.21 5.74
N ASP A 78 -4.75 -23.96 4.88
CA ASP A 78 -5.74 -23.39 3.95
C ASP A 78 -6.99 -23.01 4.75
N VAL A 79 -7.29 -21.74 4.74
CA VAL A 79 -8.43 -21.11 5.43
C VAL A 79 -9.28 -20.29 4.45
N SER A 80 -9.30 -20.70 3.19
CA SER A 80 -10.01 -20.04 2.11
C SER A 80 -11.52 -20.00 2.35
N PRO A 81 -12.23 -18.96 1.89
CA PRO A 81 -13.69 -18.93 1.93
C PRO A 81 -14.31 -20.10 1.16
N HIS A 82 -15.38 -20.69 1.70
CA HIS A 82 -16.20 -21.65 1.00
C HIS A 82 -17.23 -20.92 0.13
N PHE A 83 -17.13 -21.11 -1.17
CA PHE A 83 -18.08 -20.55 -2.13
C PHE A 83 -19.27 -21.48 -2.33
N SER A 84 -20.43 -20.90 -2.69
CA SER A 84 -21.61 -21.68 -3.06
C SER A 84 -21.36 -22.53 -4.30
N LEU A 85 -22.13 -23.60 -4.51
CA LEU A 85 -22.01 -24.48 -5.67
C LEU A 85 -22.20 -23.77 -7.03
N SER A 86 -22.83 -22.61 -7.03
CA SER A 86 -23.04 -21.76 -8.21
C SER A 86 -21.88 -20.81 -8.49
N GLU A 87 -20.92 -20.70 -7.57
CA GLU A 87 -19.76 -19.79 -7.68
C GLU A 87 -18.49 -20.58 -7.92
N ASN A 88 -17.68 -20.09 -8.86
CA ASN A 88 -16.38 -20.68 -9.14
C ASN A 88 -15.28 -19.89 -8.39
N ALA A 89 -14.62 -20.53 -7.46
CA ALA A 89 -13.51 -19.94 -6.70
C ALA A 89 -12.43 -19.37 -7.62
N SER A 90 -12.22 -19.93 -8.81
CA SER A 90 -11.23 -19.44 -9.76
C SER A 90 -11.50 -18.04 -10.30
N ASN A 91 -12.69 -17.51 -10.11
CA ASN A 91 -13.06 -16.14 -10.50
C ASN A 91 -12.64 -15.11 -9.47
N PHE A 92 -12.25 -15.52 -8.24
CA PHE A 92 -11.92 -14.60 -7.17
C PHE A 92 -10.40 -14.51 -7.00
N GLU A 93 -9.93 -13.27 -7.02
CA GLU A 93 -8.54 -12.93 -6.75
C GLU A 93 -8.48 -12.04 -5.52
N PHE A 94 -8.05 -12.60 -4.38
CA PHE A 94 -7.87 -11.84 -3.15
C PHE A 94 -6.50 -11.15 -3.18
N ARG A 95 -6.49 -9.88 -3.60
CA ARG A 95 -5.25 -9.12 -3.75
C ARG A 95 -4.91 -8.24 -2.56
N ASP A 96 -5.80 -8.22 -1.57
CA ASP A 96 -5.57 -7.47 -0.34
C ASP A 96 -6.10 -8.24 0.87
N ILE A 97 -5.39 -8.12 2.00
CA ILE A 97 -5.74 -8.72 3.28
C ILE A 97 -5.23 -7.86 4.42
N GLU A 98 -6.15 -7.52 5.34
CA GLU A 98 -5.82 -6.90 6.61
C GLU A 98 -6.11 -7.88 7.75
N ALA A 99 -5.15 -8.08 8.64
CA ALA A 99 -5.28 -9.05 9.73
C ALA A 99 -4.83 -8.45 11.07
N TRP A 100 -5.59 -8.72 12.13
CA TRP A 100 -5.32 -8.20 13.47
C TRP A 100 -4.94 -9.29 14.47
N SER A 101 -5.26 -10.54 14.17
CA SER A 101 -4.95 -11.70 15.02
C SER A 101 -4.96 -12.99 14.21
N ALA A 102 -4.66 -14.11 14.86
CA ALA A 102 -4.88 -15.44 14.28
C ALA A 102 -6.35 -15.73 13.94
N ASN A 103 -7.29 -14.97 14.52
CA ASN A 103 -8.72 -15.21 14.35
C ASN A 103 -9.43 -14.16 13.51
N SER A 104 -8.85 -12.97 13.32
CA SER A 104 -9.56 -11.85 12.71
C SER A 104 -8.81 -11.30 11.52
N ALA A 105 -9.47 -11.32 10.35
CA ALA A 105 -8.97 -10.76 9.09
C ALA A 105 -10.11 -10.32 8.17
N VAL A 106 -9.78 -9.42 7.25
CA VAL A 106 -10.62 -8.96 6.15
C VAL A 106 -9.86 -9.14 4.84
N ILE A 107 -10.51 -9.65 3.80
CA ILE A 107 -9.92 -9.84 2.47
C ILE A 107 -10.74 -9.13 1.41
N LEU A 108 -10.06 -8.58 0.40
CA LEU A 108 -10.66 -7.94 -0.76
C LEU A 108 -10.40 -8.76 -2.01
N SER A 109 -11.46 -9.21 -2.69
CA SER A 109 -11.41 -9.72 -4.05
C SER A 109 -11.55 -8.57 -5.03
N ILE A 110 -10.66 -8.52 -6.00
CA ILE A 110 -10.71 -7.57 -7.10
C ILE A 110 -11.61 -8.08 -8.23
N GLY A 111 -11.94 -7.19 -9.16
CA GLY A 111 -12.67 -7.49 -10.39
C GLY A 111 -13.80 -6.49 -10.64
N GLU A 112 -14.29 -6.46 -11.87
CA GLU A 112 -15.41 -5.59 -12.22
C GLU A 112 -16.73 -6.08 -11.59
N GLY A 113 -17.61 -5.15 -11.28
CA GLY A 113 -18.94 -5.44 -10.77
C GLY A 113 -18.88 -6.31 -9.50
N ASN A 114 -19.67 -7.35 -9.47
CA ASN A 114 -19.83 -8.22 -8.31
C ASN A 114 -18.65 -9.16 -8.02
N LEU A 115 -17.57 -9.11 -8.79
CA LEU A 115 -16.30 -9.76 -8.45
C LEU A 115 -15.51 -8.98 -7.39
N SER A 116 -15.70 -7.65 -7.30
CA SER A 116 -15.20 -6.85 -6.19
C SER A 116 -16.03 -7.13 -4.94
N ARG A 117 -15.45 -7.85 -3.97
CA ARG A 117 -16.10 -8.27 -2.73
C ARG A 117 -15.17 -8.15 -1.54
N ILE A 118 -15.73 -7.91 -0.38
CA ILE A 118 -15.01 -7.97 0.87
C ILE A 118 -15.62 -9.05 1.76
N TYR A 119 -14.74 -9.87 2.34
CA TYR A 119 -15.12 -10.90 3.30
C TYR A 119 -14.39 -10.66 4.62
N GLN A 120 -15.03 -11.01 5.73
CA GLN A 120 -14.48 -10.93 7.06
C GLN A 120 -14.56 -12.29 7.75
N THR A 121 -13.50 -12.66 8.48
CA THR A 121 -13.49 -13.76 9.44
C THR A 121 -13.24 -13.25 10.86
N ARG A 122 -13.77 -13.96 11.85
CA ARG A 122 -13.53 -13.74 13.28
C ARG A 122 -13.15 -15.02 14.03
N ASP A 123 -13.04 -16.14 13.31
CA ASP A 123 -12.78 -17.49 13.83
C ASP A 123 -11.55 -18.14 13.17
N GLY A 124 -10.68 -17.34 12.58
CA GLY A 124 -9.45 -17.83 11.98
C GLY A 124 -9.61 -18.39 10.57
N GLY A 125 -10.67 -18.03 9.89
CA GLY A 125 -11.01 -18.48 8.55
C GLY A 125 -11.79 -19.79 8.53
N GLU A 126 -12.28 -20.28 9.68
CA GLU A 126 -13.24 -21.39 9.71
C GLU A 126 -14.53 -20.98 8.99
N THR A 127 -14.95 -19.73 9.21
CA THR A 127 -16.05 -19.12 8.44
C THR A 127 -15.68 -17.73 7.92
N TRP A 128 -16.23 -17.40 6.76
CA TRP A 128 -16.11 -16.08 6.14
C TRP A 128 -17.48 -15.50 5.84
N LYS A 129 -17.72 -14.28 6.31
CA LYS A 129 -18.94 -13.52 6.01
C LYS A 129 -18.62 -12.52 4.90
N MET A 130 -19.36 -12.55 3.79
CA MET A 130 -19.33 -11.48 2.80
C MET A 130 -19.95 -10.22 3.42
N THR A 131 -19.16 -9.15 3.56
CA THR A 131 -19.58 -7.89 4.19
C THR A 131 -19.80 -6.76 3.20
N PHE A 132 -19.25 -6.93 1.99
CA PHE A 132 -19.49 -6.03 0.87
C PHE A 132 -19.51 -6.80 -0.45
N VAL A 133 -20.39 -6.39 -1.36
CA VAL A 133 -20.38 -6.77 -2.77
C VAL A 133 -20.69 -5.53 -3.60
N ASN A 134 -19.82 -5.24 -4.56
CA ASN A 134 -20.01 -4.12 -5.45
C ASN A 134 -21.19 -4.33 -6.39
N GLN A 135 -22.05 -3.31 -6.54
CA GLN A 135 -23.23 -3.31 -7.40
C GLN A 135 -23.04 -2.46 -8.66
N GLU A 136 -21.99 -1.65 -8.73
CA GLU A 136 -21.71 -0.79 -9.88
C GLU A 136 -20.84 -1.56 -10.89
N ALA A 137 -21.41 -1.91 -12.05
CA ALA A 137 -20.82 -2.83 -13.01
C ALA A 137 -19.41 -2.43 -13.49
N ALA A 138 -19.13 -1.13 -13.58
CA ALA A 138 -17.86 -0.60 -14.04
C ALA A 138 -16.87 -0.29 -12.90
N ALA A 139 -17.26 -0.45 -11.64
CA ALA A 139 -16.36 -0.24 -10.52
C ALA A 139 -15.50 -1.49 -10.27
N PHE A 140 -14.21 -1.25 -10.00
CA PHE A 140 -13.19 -2.26 -9.76
C PHE A 140 -12.42 -1.86 -8.51
N TYR A 141 -12.72 -2.51 -7.37
CA TYR A 141 -12.04 -2.21 -6.11
C TYR A 141 -10.66 -2.87 -6.08
N ASP A 142 -9.64 -2.08 -5.79
CA ASP A 142 -8.22 -2.46 -5.92
C ASP A 142 -7.56 -2.78 -4.59
N CYS A 143 -7.76 -1.91 -3.60
CA CYS A 143 -7.02 -1.90 -2.35
C CYS A 143 -7.91 -1.42 -1.21
N MET A 144 -7.56 -1.83 0.00
CA MET A 144 -8.13 -1.32 1.25
C MET A 144 -7.01 -1.07 2.27
N ALA A 145 -7.27 -0.17 3.22
CA ALA A 145 -6.39 0.05 4.36
C ALA A 145 -7.22 0.37 5.60
N PHE A 146 -6.65 0.10 6.77
CA PHE A 146 -7.23 0.43 8.07
C PHE A 146 -6.28 1.32 8.87
N GLU A 147 -6.83 2.23 9.67
CA GLU A 147 -6.02 3.04 10.57
C GLU A 147 -5.43 2.18 11.68
N LYS A 148 -4.11 2.26 11.89
CA LYS A 148 -3.43 1.50 12.97
C LYS A 148 -3.92 1.91 14.36
N GLU A 149 -4.19 3.20 14.55
CA GLU A 149 -4.67 3.78 15.79
C GLU A 149 -6.16 3.56 16.02
N ILE A 150 -6.93 3.35 14.95
CA ILE A 150 -8.37 3.11 14.97
C ILE A 150 -8.69 1.90 14.06
N PRO A 151 -8.38 0.67 14.48
CA PRO A 151 -8.53 -0.53 13.62
C PRO A 151 -9.98 -0.84 13.20
N SER A 152 -10.95 -0.13 13.78
CA SER A 152 -12.34 -0.17 13.33
C SER A 152 -12.59 0.66 12.07
N HIS A 153 -11.77 1.67 11.79
CA HIS A 153 -11.92 2.54 10.63
C HIS A 153 -11.05 2.07 9.47
N GLY A 154 -11.68 1.81 8.33
CA GLY A 154 -11.02 1.40 7.10
C GLY A 154 -11.67 2.03 5.87
N ILE A 155 -10.88 2.16 4.80
CA ILE A 155 -11.35 2.63 3.48
C ILE A 155 -10.87 1.64 2.42
N ALA A 156 -11.78 1.29 1.50
CA ALA A 156 -11.42 0.61 0.26
C ALA A 156 -11.71 1.54 -0.93
N ARG A 157 -10.82 1.48 -1.92
CA ARG A 157 -10.93 2.31 -3.11
C ARG A 157 -11.14 1.46 -4.37
N SER A 158 -11.80 2.04 -5.35
CA SER A 158 -12.00 1.50 -6.69
C SER A 158 -11.37 2.41 -7.74
N ASP A 159 -11.14 1.85 -8.90
CA ASP A 159 -10.88 2.61 -10.12
C ASP A 159 -11.98 3.63 -10.43
N PRO A 160 -11.68 4.67 -11.22
CA PRO A 160 -12.65 5.69 -11.53
C PRO A 160 -13.81 5.17 -12.38
N VAL A 161 -15.03 5.48 -11.99
CA VAL A 161 -16.21 5.34 -12.82
C VAL A 161 -16.70 6.73 -13.22
N ASN A 162 -16.81 7.00 -14.52
CA ASN A 162 -17.15 8.31 -15.06
C ASN A 162 -16.21 9.43 -14.54
N GLY A 163 -14.90 9.14 -14.52
CA GLY A 163 -13.87 10.09 -14.09
C GLY A 163 -13.83 10.37 -12.58
N ARG A 164 -14.46 9.55 -11.75
CA ARG A 164 -14.49 9.70 -10.30
C ARG A 164 -14.17 8.39 -9.60
N PHE A 165 -13.16 8.40 -8.74
CA PHE A 165 -12.85 7.27 -7.86
C PHE A 165 -14.04 6.96 -6.95
N ARG A 166 -14.25 5.68 -6.65
CA ARG A 166 -15.21 5.22 -5.65
C ARG A 166 -14.46 4.86 -4.39
N LEU A 167 -14.93 5.37 -3.27
CA LEU A 167 -14.44 4.98 -1.95
C LEU A 167 -15.62 4.43 -1.14
N ILE A 168 -15.36 3.36 -0.41
CA ILE A 168 -16.23 2.85 0.65
C ILE A 168 -15.48 2.87 1.96
N GLU A 169 -16.19 3.02 3.06
CA GLU A 169 -15.61 3.07 4.40
C GLU A 169 -16.34 2.14 5.35
N THR A 170 -15.63 1.71 6.37
CA THR A 170 -16.13 0.97 7.52
C THR A 170 -15.70 1.64 8.81
N TRP A 171 -16.53 1.50 9.88
CA TRP A 171 -16.23 1.94 11.23
C TRP A 171 -16.34 0.79 12.26
N ASP A 172 -16.44 -0.44 11.78
CA ASP A 172 -16.64 -1.64 12.59
C ASP A 172 -15.72 -2.80 12.16
N SER A 173 -14.49 -2.44 11.75
CA SER A 173 -13.45 -3.38 11.33
C SER A 173 -13.87 -4.25 10.14
N GLY A 174 -14.59 -3.64 9.18
CA GLY A 174 -15.00 -4.31 7.94
C GLY A 174 -16.28 -5.16 8.05
N SER A 175 -17.05 -5.06 9.14
CA SER A 175 -18.32 -5.80 9.28
C SER A 175 -19.44 -5.20 8.43
N HIS A 176 -19.42 -3.90 8.21
CA HIS A 176 -20.30 -3.16 7.29
C HIS A 176 -19.51 -2.10 6.54
N TRP A 177 -19.88 -1.91 5.28
CA TRP A 177 -19.27 -0.92 4.41
C TRP A 177 -20.34 0.01 3.84
N SER A 178 -20.01 1.29 3.74
CA SER A 178 -20.88 2.30 3.15
C SER A 178 -20.10 3.16 2.15
N ILE A 179 -20.79 3.69 1.14
CA ILE A 179 -20.17 4.63 0.20
C ILE A 179 -19.70 5.86 0.97
N LEU A 180 -18.42 6.18 0.85
CA LEU A 180 -17.87 7.41 1.39
C LEU A 180 -18.32 8.58 0.53
N SER A 181 -19.20 9.41 1.07
CA SER A 181 -19.65 10.62 0.39
C SER A 181 -18.56 11.69 0.48
N MET A 182 -17.94 11.99 -0.64
CA MET A 182 -16.85 12.96 -0.74
C MET A 182 -17.31 14.34 -1.19
N ASN A 183 -18.60 14.54 -1.48
CA ASN A 183 -19.19 15.81 -1.91
C ASN A 183 -18.37 16.57 -2.97
N GLY A 184 -17.65 15.83 -3.84
CA GLY A 184 -16.75 16.40 -4.85
C GLY A 184 -15.39 16.87 -4.33
N THR A 185 -15.02 16.55 -3.11
CA THR A 185 -13.73 16.97 -2.51
C THR A 185 -12.54 16.16 -2.99
N LEU A 186 -12.74 14.93 -3.49
CA LEU A 186 -11.69 14.18 -4.17
C LEU A 186 -11.56 14.70 -5.61
N PRO A 187 -10.38 15.14 -6.03
CA PRO A 187 -10.15 15.59 -7.40
C PRO A 187 -10.54 14.51 -8.43
N ALA A 188 -11.07 14.94 -9.55
CA ALA A 188 -11.42 14.03 -10.62
C ALA A 188 -10.19 13.28 -11.16
N ALA A 189 -10.41 12.04 -11.59
CA ALA A 189 -9.41 11.29 -12.32
C ALA A 189 -9.15 11.92 -13.67
N LEU A 190 -7.90 11.88 -14.12
CA LEU A 190 -7.53 12.21 -15.48
C LEU A 190 -7.95 11.07 -16.44
N PRO A 191 -8.13 11.35 -17.74
CA PRO A 191 -8.35 10.29 -18.73
C PRO A 191 -7.22 9.24 -18.68
N GLY A 192 -7.58 7.98 -18.49
CA GLY A 192 -6.62 6.88 -18.39
C GLY A 192 -5.97 6.71 -17.00
N GLU A 193 -6.37 7.48 -15.99
CA GLU A 193 -5.88 7.31 -14.63
C GLU A 193 -6.66 6.23 -13.88
N PHE A 194 -5.92 5.36 -13.18
CA PHE A 194 -6.48 4.27 -12.36
C PHE A 194 -5.48 3.87 -11.26
N GLY A 195 -5.86 2.92 -10.42
CA GLY A 195 -4.98 2.30 -9.44
C GLY A 195 -4.40 0.99 -9.91
N PHE A 196 -3.50 0.45 -9.11
CA PHE A 196 -2.89 -0.86 -9.39
C PHE A 196 -3.16 -1.82 -8.23
N ALA A 197 -3.97 -2.83 -8.48
CA ALA A 197 -4.27 -3.90 -7.55
C ALA A 197 -3.10 -4.90 -7.46
N ALA A 198 -1.93 -4.45 -7.00
CA ALA A 198 -0.70 -5.24 -7.04
C ALA A 198 -0.36 -5.90 -5.69
N SER A 199 -0.56 -5.17 -4.58
CA SER A 199 -0.14 -5.62 -3.24
C SER A 199 -1.06 -5.14 -2.12
N GLY A 200 -2.20 -4.48 -2.43
CA GLY A 200 -3.07 -3.83 -1.45
C GLY A 200 -2.62 -2.42 -1.04
N THR A 201 -1.40 -2.02 -1.35
CA THR A 201 -0.77 -0.80 -0.82
C THR A 201 -0.90 0.43 -1.72
N CYS A 202 -1.85 0.42 -2.65
CA CYS A 202 -2.23 1.60 -3.42
C CYS A 202 -3.07 2.60 -2.60
N ILE A 203 -3.50 2.22 -1.40
CA ILE A 203 -4.05 3.10 -0.36
C ILE A 203 -3.32 2.83 0.95
N GLU A 204 -3.12 3.87 1.75
CA GLU A 204 -2.53 3.76 3.09
C GLU A 204 -3.18 4.72 4.06
N ALA A 205 -3.30 4.26 5.32
CA ALA A 205 -3.63 5.08 6.47
C ALA A 205 -2.42 5.17 7.41
N ALA A 206 -1.81 6.33 7.54
CA ALA A 206 -0.63 6.53 8.38
C ALA A 206 -0.62 7.90 9.04
N ALA A 207 -0.28 7.94 10.32
CA ALA A 207 -0.11 9.17 11.11
C ALA A 207 -1.32 10.13 11.01
N GLY A 208 -2.54 9.59 11.07
CA GLY A 208 -3.79 10.35 10.97
C GLY A 208 -4.08 10.92 9.58
N ARG A 209 -3.51 10.34 8.54
CA ARG A 209 -3.74 10.71 7.14
C ARG A 209 -4.01 9.50 6.27
N TRP A 210 -4.71 9.76 5.19
CA TRP A 210 -4.96 8.81 4.11
C TRP A 210 -4.20 9.21 2.86
N TYR A 211 -3.66 8.22 2.16
CA TYR A 211 -2.94 8.38 0.91
C TYR A 211 -3.50 7.42 -0.13
N ILE A 212 -3.66 7.88 -1.37
CA ILE A 212 -4.07 7.06 -2.51
C ILE A 212 -3.06 7.28 -3.63
N ALA A 213 -2.49 6.19 -4.12
CA ALA A 213 -1.55 6.18 -5.25
C ALA A 213 -2.27 5.79 -6.54
N THR A 214 -1.88 6.41 -7.65
CA THR A 214 -2.44 6.14 -8.97
C THR A 214 -1.36 6.10 -10.06
N GLY A 215 -1.72 5.58 -11.21
CA GLY A 215 -0.93 5.56 -12.42
C GLY A 215 -1.82 5.64 -13.67
N GLY A 216 -1.34 5.14 -14.79
CA GLY A 216 -2.02 5.31 -16.07
C GLY A 216 -1.80 6.69 -16.69
N VAL A 217 -1.28 7.64 -15.95
CA VAL A 217 -0.99 9.02 -16.33
C VAL A 217 0.41 9.42 -15.90
N ASP A 218 1.04 10.37 -16.60
CA ASP A 218 2.41 10.81 -16.33
C ASP A 218 2.44 12.26 -15.80
N PRO A 219 3.10 12.50 -14.65
CA PRO A 219 3.60 11.50 -13.71
C PRO A 219 2.45 10.81 -12.95
N GLY A 220 2.74 9.67 -12.30
CA GLY A 220 1.82 9.05 -11.34
C GLY A 220 1.48 10.03 -10.21
N ARG A 221 0.24 10.01 -9.73
CA ARG A 221 -0.28 10.97 -8.76
C ARG A 221 -0.51 10.33 -7.39
N ILE A 222 -0.42 11.17 -6.34
CA ILE A 222 -0.69 10.76 -4.96
C ILE A 222 -1.67 11.75 -4.35
N PHE A 223 -2.80 11.25 -3.91
CA PHE A 223 -3.81 12.01 -3.17
C PHE A 223 -3.58 11.81 -1.68
N ARG A 224 -3.75 12.86 -0.87
CA ARG A 224 -3.65 12.80 0.58
C ARG A 224 -4.80 13.54 1.26
N SER A 225 -5.23 13.03 2.41
CA SER A 225 -6.31 13.64 3.20
C SER A 225 -6.07 13.42 4.70
N THR A 226 -6.41 14.42 5.51
CA THR A 226 -6.53 14.26 6.97
C THR A 226 -7.97 13.94 7.39
N ASN A 227 -8.93 14.17 6.50
CA ASN A 227 -10.32 13.79 6.66
C ASN A 227 -10.92 13.53 5.27
N PRO A 228 -11.06 12.27 4.86
CA PRO A 228 -11.53 11.88 3.54
C PRO A 228 -12.89 12.45 3.12
N ARG A 229 -13.73 12.81 4.10
CA ARG A 229 -15.05 13.41 3.86
C ARG A 229 -14.99 14.91 3.57
N LEU A 230 -13.94 15.59 4.04
CA LEU A 230 -13.83 17.05 3.97
C LEU A 230 -12.91 17.54 2.85
N GLY A 231 -11.87 16.82 2.51
CA GLY A 231 -10.97 17.27 1.47
C GLY A 231 -9.79 16.35 1.17
N TRP A 232 -9.39 16.40 -0.08
CA TRP A 232 -8.22 15.73 -0.60
C TRP A 232 -7.29 16.71 -1.31
N HIS A 233 -6.02 16.57 -1.08
CA HIS A 233 -4.96 17.30 -1.76
C HIS A 233 -4.24 16.37 -2.72
N LEU A 234 -3.85 16.91 -3.85
CA LEU A 234 -3.15 16.19 -4.90
C LEU A 234 -1.70 16.63 -4.97
N SER A 235 -0.79 15.66 -5.10
CA SER A 235 0.61 15.89 -5.42
C SER A 235 1.03 14.98 -6.58
N ASN A 236 1.87 15.51 -7.47
CA ASN A 236 2.51 14.70 -8.48
C ASN A 236 3.70 13.97 -7.85
N SER A 237 3.82 12.67 -8.10
CA SER A 237 5.04 11.93 -7.79
C SER A 237 6.12 12.26 -8.84
N SER A 238 7.35 11.79 -8.63
CA SER A 238 8.38 11.83 -9.67
C SER A 238 8.47 10.50 -10.45
N ILE A 239 7.47 9.62 -10.27
CA ILE A 239 7.43 8.30 -10.90
C ILE A 239 6.74 8.44 -12.26
N THR A 240 7.42 7.95 -13.30
CA THR A 240 6.89 7.96 -14.67
C THR A 240 5.62 7.10 -14.73
N GLY A 241 4.60 7.64 -15.38
CA GLY A 241 3.32 6.98 -15.62
C GLY A 241 3.08 6.65 -17.08
N ALA A 242 2.34 5.58 -17.32
CA ALA A 242 1.83 5.11 -18.61
C ALA A 242 0.71 4.10 -18.38
N ALA A 243 0.12 3.55 -19.44
CA ALA A 243 -0.96 2.56 -19.30
C ALA A 243 -0.60 1.35 -18.41
N ALA A 244 0.68 0.97 -18.32
CA ALA A 244 1.19 -0.10 -17.45
C ALA A 244 2.13 0.42 -16.34
N ALA A 245 2.18 1.75 -16.13
CA ALA A 245 3.15 2.36 -15.25
C ALA A 245 2.53 3.46 -14.37
N GLY A 246 3.13 3.66 -13.19
CA GLY A 246 2.75 4.68 -12.23
C GLY A 246 3.22 4.36 -10.83
N VAL A 247 2.53 4.90 -9.83
CA VAL A 247 2.76 4.61 -8.41
C VAL A 247 1.95 3.38 -8.03
N PHE A 248 2.62 2.35 -7.53
CA PHE A 248 2.00 1.08 -7.12
C PHE A 248 1.81 0.99 -5.61
N SER A 249 2.76 1.51 -4.86
CA SER A 249 2.74 1.51 -3.40
C SER A 249 3.20 2.85 -2.85
N VAL A 250 2.52 3.33 -1.81
CA VAL A 250 2.87 4.52 -1.05
C VAL A 250 2.84 4.18 0.44
N ARG A 251 3.92 4.48 1.16
CA ARG A 251 4.05 4.17 2.59
C ARG A 251 4.67 5.32 3.36
N PHE A 252 4.10 5.63 4.50
CA PHE A 252 4.60 6.65 5.41
C PHE A 252 5.07 6.02 6.72
N ARG A 253 6.29 6.36 7.14
CA ARG A 253 6.84 5.96 8.43
C ARG A 253 6.20 6.77 9.58
N ASP A 254 5.96 8.02 9.32
CA ASP A 254 5.43 9.01 10.28
C ASP A 254 4.69 10.12 9.52
N ALA A 255 4.34 11.22 10.22
CA ALA A 255 3.61 12.35 9.62
C ALA A 255 4.40 13.13 8.54
N LYS A 256 5.68 12.82 8.32
CA LYS A 256 6.57 13.55 7.40
C LYS A 256 7.17 12.65 6.33
N ASP A 257 7.78 11.54 6.75
CA ASP A 257 8.64 10.75 5.89
C ASP A 257 7.84 9.65 5.16
N GLY A 258 7.78 9.78 3.85
CA GLY A 258 7.08 8.87 2.96
C GLY A 258 7.95 8.37 1.81
N ILE A 259 7.66 7.17 1.34
CA ILE A 259 8.24 6.55 0.14
C ILE A 259 7.10 6.13 -0.78
N ALA A 260 7.29 6.32 -2.08
CA ALA A 260 6.46 5.77 -3.12
C ALA A 260 7.34 5.00 -4.12
N VAL A 261 6.88 3.84 -4.54
CA VAL A 261 7.53 3.02 -5.56
C VAL A 261 6.54 2.59 -6.64
N GLY A 262 7.08 2.22 -7.80
CA GLY A 262 6.26 1.76 -8.90
C GLY A 262 7.09 1.37 -10.11
N GLY A 263 6.74 1.90 -11.27
CA GLY A 263 7.37 1.61 -12.56
C GLY A 263 6.39 0.98 -13.53
N ASP A 264 6.91 0.30 -14.55
CA ASP A 264 6.15 -0.34 -15.62
C ASP A 264 6.18 -1.87 -15.42
N PHE A 265 5.02 -2.47 -15.08
CA PHE A 265 4.96 -3.92 -14.83
C PHE A 265 5.14 -4.75 -16.11
N GLU A 266 4.95 -4.17 -17.30
CA GLU A 266 5.24 -4.84 -18.58
C GLU A 266 6.74 -4.75 -18.94
N LYS A 267 7.48 -3.84 -18.29
CA LYS A 267 8.93 -3.68 -18.43
C LYS A 267 9.63 -3.79 -17.06
N PRO A 268 9.54 -4.95 -16.41
CA PRO A 268 9.89 -5.08 -14.99
C PRO A 268 11.37 -4.82 -14.66
N THR A 269 12.24 -4.76 -15.66
CA THR A 269 13.67 -4.41 -15.51
C THR A 269 13.98 -2.95 -15.80
N ALA A 270 12.99 -2.16 -16.28
CA ALA A 270 13.16 -0.72 -16.42
C ALA A 270 13.26 -0.08 -15.03
N ASN A 271 14.34 0.63 -14.76
CA ASN A 271 14.72 1.10 -13.43
C ASN A 271 14.91 2.60 -13.32
N LYS A 272 14.33 3.37 -14.22
CA LYS A 272 14.45 4.83 -14.20
C LYS A 272 13.14 5.47 -13.77
N ASP A 273 13.23 6.47 -12.87
CA ASP A 273 12.08 7.27 -12.40
C ASP A 273 10.94 6.41 -11.83
N ILE A 274 11.29 5.45 -10.95
CA ILE A 274 10.39 4.45 -10.37
C ILE A 274 10.30 4.51 -8.85
N ALA A 275 10.96 5.47 -8.21
CA ALA A 275 10.91 5.69 -6.76
C ALA A 275 10.96 7.17 -6.42
N SER A 276 10.16 7.55 -5.43
CA SER A 276 10.07 8.90 -4.88
C SER A 276 10.08 8.86 -3.37
N TRP A 277 10.50 9.96 -2.75
CA TRP A 277 10.44 10.14 -1.30
C TRP A 277 9.88 11.53 -0.96
N SER A 278 9.28 11.65 0.22
CA SER A 278 8.77 12.90 0.78
C SER A 278 9.26 13.06 2.22
N CYS A 279 9.42 14.30 2.69
CA CYS A 279 9.75 14.61 4.09
C CYS A 279 8.82 15.67 4.70
N ASP A 280 7.69 15.93 4.06
CA ASP A 280 6.71 16.95 4.45
C ASP A 280 5.26 16.41 4.49
N GLY A 281 5.13 15.07 4.57
CA GLY A 281 3.85 14.41 4.64
C GLY A 281 3.15 14.28 3.29
N GLY A 282 3.92 14.19 2.20
CA GLY A 282 3.43 13.99 0.84
C GLY A 282 2.92 15.26 0.17
N VAL A 283 3.35 16.45 0.64
CA VAL A 283 3.08 17.72 -0.04
C VAL A 283 3.93 17.81 -1.29
N GLU A 284 5.23 17.53 -1.14
CA GLU A 284 6.19 17.45 -2.24
C GLU A 284 6.82 16.06 -2.29
N TRP A 285 7.06 15.59 -3.51
CA TRP A 285 7.71 14.32 -3.78
C TRP A 285 8.99 14.54 -4.57
N HIS A 286 10.09 14.02 -4.05
CA HIS A 286 11.42 14.13 -4.63
C HIS A 286 11.81 12.82 -5.30
N LYS A 287 12.46 12.93 -6.44
CA LYS A 287 13.02 11.79 -7.17
C LYS A 287 14.14 11.14 -6.35
N ALA A 288 14.19 9.82 -6.32
CA ALA A 288 15.32 9.10 -5.77
C ALA A 288 16.61 9.42 -6.53
N VAL A 289 17.75 9.39 -5.84
CA VAL A 289 19.08 9.62 -6.42
C VAL A 289 19.55 8.37 -7.18
N SER A 290 19.38 7.19 -6.56
CA SER A 290 19.49 5.91 -7.25
C SER A 290 18.18 5.14 -7.09
N PHE A 291 17.83 4.34 -8.10
CA PHE A 291 16.55 3.65 -8.15
C PHE A 291 16.69 2.18 -7.77
N PRO A 292 15.57 1.53 -7.35
CA PRO A 292 15.48 0.08 -7.34
C PRO A 292 15.87 -0.55 -8.68
N GLY A 293 16.25 -1.83 -8.68
CA GLY A 293 16.72 -2.55 -9.87
C GLY A 293 15.65 -2.80 -10.94
N GLY A 294 14.43 -2.27 -10.79
CA GLY A 294 13.31 -2.37 -11.72
C GLY A 294 11.98 -2.11 -11.03
N TYR A 295 10.88 -2.38 -11.72
CA TYR A 295 9.51 -2.25 -11.20
C TYR A 295 9.37 -2.83 -9.79
N ARG A 296 8.76 -2.06 -8.89
CA ARG A 296 8.41 -2.49 -7.53
C ARG A 296 6.92 -2.32 -7.29
N SER A 297 6.30 -3.44 -6.93
CA SER A 297 4.87 -3.50 -6.61
C SER A 297 4.56 -3.03 -5.20
N ASP A 298 5.55 -3.14 -4.29
CA ASP A 298 5.35 -2.81 -2.89
C ASP A 298 6.62 -2.30 -2.21
N VAL A 299 6.42 -1.52 -1.12
CA VAL A 299 7.47 -1.04 -0.23
C VAL A 299 6.98 -1.05 1.21
N ALA A 300 7.85 -1.43 2.16
CA ALA A 300 7.55 -1.39 3.58
C ALA A 300 8.70 -0.75 4.37
N TRP A 301 8.36 0.14 5.30
CA TRP A 301 9.30 0.64 6.30
C TRP A 301 9.61 -0.44 7.33
N VAL A 302 10.88 -0.51 7.76
CA VAL A 302 11.30 -1.45 8.80
C VAL A 302 11.15 -0.79 10.18
N PRO A 303 10.16 -1.20 10.99
CA PRO A 303 9.92 -0.57 12.29
C PRO A 303 11.16 -0.62 13.20
N GLY A 304 11.45 0.50 13.85
CA GLY A 304 12.61 0.63 14.75
C GLY A 304 13.97 0.75 14.06
N ARG A 305 14.03 0.77 12.72
CA ARG A 305 15.21 1.10 11.93
C ARG A 305 14.97 2.41 11.19
N LYS A 306 15.67 3.44 11.65
CA LYS A 306 15.52 4.76 11.06
C LYS A 306 15.91 4.73 9.58
N ASP A 307 15.09 5.36 8.74
CA ASP A 307 15.35 5.56 7.31
C ASP A 307 15.53 4.26 6.48
N THR A 308 15.19 3.09 7.05
CA THR A 308 15.29 1.79 6.37
C THR A 308 13.93 1.33 5.86
N ALA A 309 13.89 0.98 4.57
CA ALA A 309 12.72 0.36 3.94
C ALA A 309 13.13 -0.71 2.93
N VAL A 310 12.25 -1.67 2.69
CA VAL A 310 12.42 -2.76 1.73
C VAL A 310 11.37 -2.62 0.64
N ALA A 311 11.77 -2.73 -0.62
CA ALA A 311 10.88 -2.76 -1.77
C ALA A 311 11.00 -4.09 -2.52
N VAL A 312 9.88 -4.61 -3.00
CA VAL A 312 9.81 -5.86 -3.76
C VAL A 312 9.05 -5.67 -5.06
N GLY A 313 9.33 -6.54 -6.02
CA GLY A 313 8.62 -6.63 -7.28
C GLY A 313 8.97 -7.90 -8.04
N THR A 314 8.42 -8.05 -9.24
CA THR A 314 8.61 -9.25 -10.06
C THR A 314 10.05 -9.44 -10.54
N SER A 315 10.88 -8.41 -10.47
CA SER A 315 12.28 -8.42 -10.92
C SER A 315 13.30 -8.39 -9.77
N GLY A 316 12.87 -8.46 -8.51
CA GLY A 316 13.78 -8.53 -7.37
C GLY A 316 13.35 -7.71 -6.16
N SER A 317 14.29 -7.56 -5.23
CA SER A 317 14.12 -6.84 -3.96
C SER A 317 15.26 -5.85 -3.76
N ASP A 318 14.92 -4.67 -3.24
CA ASP A 318 15.88 -3.61 -2.90
C ASP A 318 15.65 -3.11 -1.48
N ILE A 319 16.68 -2.52 -0.92
CA ILE A 319 16.68 -1.91 0.39
C ILE A 319 17.20 -0.48 0.29
N THR A 320 16.61 0.42 1.06
CA THR A 320 17.14 1.75 1.32
C THR A 320 17.51 1.88 2.79
N PHE A 321 18.54 2.67 3.09
CA PHE A 321 18.96 3.02 4.45
C PHE A 321 18.92 4.54 4.69
N ASP A 322 18.37 5.28 3.75
CA ASP A 322 18.32 6.75 3.75
C ASP A 322 16.95 7.33 3.37
N GLY A 323 15.91 6.57 3.66
CA GLY A 323 14.53 7.03 3.47
C GLY A 323 14.09 7.11 2.01
N GLY A 324 14.55 6.19 1.18
CA GLY A 324 14.15 6.07 -0.22
C GLY A 324 14.95 6.94 -1.19
N ARG A 325 16.03 7.58 -0.73
CA ARG A 325 16.89 8.40 -1.59
C ARG A 325 17.82 7.57 -2.45
N ASN A 326 18.40 6.52 -1.85
CA ASN A 326 19.25 5.57 -2.56
C ASN A 326 18.80 4.13 -2.29
N TRP A 327 18.87 3.30 -3.32
CA TRP A 327 18.43 1.91 -3.28
C TRP A 327 19.56 0.95 -3.64
N THR A 328 19.58 -0.19 -2.97
CA THR A 328 20.55 -1.27 -3.20
C THR A 328 19.83 -2.59 -3.34
N GLY A 329 20.04 -3.29 -4.46
CA GLY A 329 19.46 -4.62 -4.71
C GLY A 329 20.09 -5.68 -3.79
N PHE A 330 19.26 -6.57 -3.23
CA PHE A 330 19.74 -7.66 -2.38
C PHE A 330 19.13 -9.03 -2.70
N GLY A 331 18.20 -9.10 -3.62
CA GLY A 331 17.56 -10.35 -4.04
C GLY A 331 16.95 -10.25 -5.42
N ASN A 332 16.96 -11.36 -6.15
CA ASN A 332 16.37 -11.50 -7.49
C ASN A 332 15.08 -12.35 -7.47
N GLY A 333 14.56 -12.67 -6.29
CA GLY A 333 13.30 -13.40 -6.13
C GLY A 333 12.10 -12.58 -6.55
N THR A 334 11.09 -13.25 -7.13
CA THR A 334 9.83 -12.63 -7.54
C THR A 334 8.88 -12.54 -6.36
N PHE A 335 8.55 -11.33 -5.93
CA PHE A 335 7.54 -11.05 -4.90
C PHE A 335 6.58 -9.97 -5.40
N ASP A 336 5.36 -9.97 -4.85
CA ASP A 336 4.33 -8.97 -5.17
C ASP A 336 4.08 -8.04 -3.97
N ALA A 337 4.13 -8.55 -2.73
CA ALA A 337 3.88 -7.78 -1.52
C ALA A 337 5.00 -7.96 -0.48
N VAL A 338 5.23 -6.92 0.34
CA VAL A 338 6.16 -6.91 1.48
C VAL A 338 5.56 -6.14 2.66
N GLU A 339 5.67 -6.68 3.87
CA GLU A 339 5.27 -5.99 5.09
C GLU A 339 6.26 -6.31 6.21
N CYS A 340 6.63 -5.27 6.99
CA CYS A 340 7.57 -5.38 8.10
C CYS A 340 6.84 -5.11 9.43
N ILE A 341 6.92 -6.04 10.37
CA ILE A 341 6.13 -6.00 11.61
C ILE A 341 6.89 -5.51 12.83
N ASN A 342 8.23 -5.63 12.80
CA ASN A 342 9.06 -5.19 13.90
C ASN A 342 10.50 -4.92 13.41
N ARG A 343 11.39 -4.55 14.34
CA ARG A 343 12.79 -4.31 14.05
C ARG A 343 13.47 -5.56 13.48
N GLY A 344 13.68 -5.55 12.16
CA GLY A 344 14.43 -6.56 11.44
C GLY A 344 13.63 -7.77 10.94
N VAL A 345 12.31 -7.82 11.09
CA VAL A 345 11.50 -8.91 10.54
C VAL A 345 10.52 -8.37 9.50
N CYS A 346 10.69 -8.82 8.26
CA CYS A 346 9.76 -8.58 7.17
C CYS A 346 9.31 -9.89 6.53
N TRP A 347 8.11 -9.88 5.97
CA TRP A 347 7.58 -10.95 5.16
C TRP A 347 7.36 -10.48 3.74
N ALA A 348 7.45 -11.38 2.80
CA ALA A 348 7.08 -11.12 1.41
C ALA A 348 6.29 -12.29 0.83
N SER A 349 5.35 -11.97 -0.06
CA SER A 349 4.54 -12.95 -0.78
C SER A 349 4.58 -12.70 -2.28
N GLY A 350 4.30 -13.73 -3.10
CA GLY A 350 4.39 -13.58 -4.55
C GLY A 350 3.94 -14.80 -5.34
N ALA A 351 4.43 -14.88 -6.56
CA ALA A 351 4.04 -15.89 -7.52
C ALA A 351 4.45 -17.33 -7.11
N ARG A 352 3.69 -18.31 -7.58
CA ARG A 352 3.95 -19.76 -7.42
C ARG A 352 4.04 -20.21 -5.96
N GLY A 353 3.14 -19.71 -5.11
CA GLY A 353 3.08 -20.06 -3.70
C GLY A 353 4.24 -19.50 -2.88
N ARG A 354 5.00 -18.55 -3.42
CA ARG A 354 6.17 -18.02 -2.74
C ARG A 354 5.77 -17.14 -1.57
N VAL A 355 6.23 -17.53 -0.39
CA VAL A 355 6.24 -16.70 0.81
C VAL A 355 7.64 -16.79 1.41
N ALA A 356 8.15 -15.69 1.90
CA ALA A 356 9.49 -15.63 2.48
C ALA A 356 9.53 -14.72 3.69
N LYS A 357 10.46 -15.01 4.60
CA LYS A 357 10.80 -14.21 5.78
C LYS A 357 12.18 -13.60 5.60
N LEU A 358 12.31 -12.34 5.93
CA LEU A 358 13.56 -11.61 6.01
C LEU A 358 13.86 -11.34 7.48
N VAL A 359 15.05 -11.70 7.91
CA VAL A 359 15.56 -11.36 9.25
C VAL A 359 16.83 -10.54 9.04
N MET A 360 16.77 -9.29 9.44
CA MET A 360 17.93 -8.41 9.43
C MET A 360 18.71 -8.63 10.72
N GLY A 361 20.03 -8.80 10.61
CA GLY A 361 20.93 -8.85 11.76
C GLY A 361 20.82 -7.57 12.63
N ASP A 362 21.25 -7.68 13.87
CA ASP A 362 21.41 -6.50 14.73
C ASP A 362 22.50 -5.58 14.14
N GLU A 363 22.26 -4.26 14.23
CA GLU A 363 23.24 -3.23 13.89
C GLU A 363 24.25 -3.09 15.02
#